data_08749bbeec32c29b7712518a75753317
#
_entry.id   08749bbeec32c29b7712518a75753317
#
_cell.length_a   1.000
_cell.length_b   1.000
_cell.length_c   1.000
_cell.angle_alpha   90.00
_cell.angle_beta   90.00
_cell.angle_gamma   90.00
#
_symmetry.space_group_name_H-M   'P 1'
#
loop_
_entity.id
_entity.type
_entity.pdbx_description
1 polymer ?
#
loop_
_entity_poly.entity_id
_entity_poly.type
_entity_poly.pdbx_seq_one_letter_code
_entity_poly.pdbx_strand_id
1 'polypeptide(L)'
;MYSATWTPGASTWTPDPRRRQEKHIPRPAAYTPIGDIMKRLPALLLLLLLLPACASRSAAPAAAPAAPSSAKYVALTFDDGPSPRCTPQLLDGLRELGAKATFFVVGCQAVKDPDIVRRIADEGHQVGNHSYDHAALDRLTPAQALADLEKNDALLRELLGDGDYWVRPPYGLLTDDEAARLTVPLVNWSVDTEDWRTKDCDKILDVIYRCTGDGDIVLLHDRYLNTVDAALKAVAHLQQQGYVFVTVSELLAIKNIAPEPGVTYRSAP
;
A
#
# COMPACT_ATOMS: atom_id res chain seq x y z
N MET A 1 -51.63 8.03 -19.09
CA MET A 1 -52.07 6.62 -19.26
C MET A 1 -51.28 6.03 -20.41
N TYR A 2 -50.19 5.31 -20.11
CA TYR A 2 -49.60 4.30 -20.98
C TYR A 2 -48.95 3.29 -20.06
N SER A 3 -49.61 2.15 -19.92
CA SER A 3 -49.10 0.96 -19.22
C SER A 3 -48.29 0.13 -20.22
N ALA A 4 -47.02 -0.08 -19.96
CA ALA A 4 -46.21 -1.07 -20.65
C ALA A 4 -45.97 -2.24 -19.71
N THR A 5 -46.64 -3.37 -20.00
CA THR A 5 -46.43 -4.67 -19.37
C THR A 5 -45.16 -5.32 -19.94
N TRP A 6 -44.21 -5.62 -19.04
CA TRP A 6 -42.99 -6.35 -19.39
C TRP A 6 -43.22 -7.87 -19.16
N THR A 7 -43.01 -8.69 -20.18
CA THR A 7 -43.01 -10.18 -20.07
C THR A 7 -41.59 -10.70 -20.13
N PRO A 8 -41.19 -11.58 -19.21
CA PRO A 8 -39.83 -12.16 -19.27
C PRO A 8 -39.79 -13.33 -20.25
N GLY A 9 -39.01 -13.17 -21.34
CA GLY A 9 -38.65 -14.26 -22.24
C GLY A 9 -37.47 -15.04 -21.69
N ALA A 10 -37.68 -16.33 -21.41
CA ALA A 10 -36.62 -17.28 -21.01
C ALA A 10 -35.75 -17.60 -22.23
N SER A 11 -34.50 -17.14 -22.25
CA SER A 11 -33.47 -17.62 -23.17
C SER A 11 -32.65 -18.72 -22.48
N THR A 12 -32.89 -19.97 -22.89
CA THR A 12 -32.07 -21.12 -22.49
C THR A 12 -30.73 -21.05 -23.23
N TRP A 13 -29.66 -20.84 -22.46
CA TRP A 13 -28.29 -20.90 -22.97
C TRP A 13 -27.85 -22.38 -23.02
N THR A 14 -27.51 -22.91 -24.21
CA THR A 14 -26.91 -24.23 -24.40
C THR A 14 -25.43 -24.06 -24.76
N PRO A 15 -24.50 -24.72 -24.05
CA PRO A 15 -23.08 -24.60 -24.36
C PRO A 15 -22.73 -25.39 -25.64
N ASP A 16 -21.91 -24.79 -26.51
CA ASP A 16 -21.34 -25.44 -27.72
C ASP A 16 -20.29 -26.49 -27.33
N PRO A 17 -20.45 -27.75 -27.69
CA PRO A 17 -19.51 -28.84 -27.30
C PRO A 17 -18.17 -28.83 -28.02
N ARG A 18 -17.83 -27.88 -28.90
CA ARG A 18 -16.65 -27.90 -29.75
C ARG A 18 -15.45 -27.08 -29.28
N ARG A 19 -15.39 -26.60 -28.02
CA ARG A 19 -14.20 -25.90 -27.48
C ARG A 19 -13.54 -26.67 -26.33
N ARG A 20 -13.07 -27.88 -26.59
CA ARG A 20 -11.99 -28.50 -25.80
C ARG A 20 -10.74 -28.55 -26.67
N GLN A 21 -9.93 -27.51 -26.62
CA GLN A 21 -8.51 -27.60 -26.95
C GLN A 21 -7.73 -27.48 -25.63
N GLU A 22 -7.29 -28.64 -25.17
CA GLU A 22 -6.32 -28.75 -24.08
C GLU A 22 -4.99 -28.14 -24.52
N LYS A 23 -4.60 -27.03 -23.92
CA LYS A 23 -3.24 -26.51 -24.03
C LYS A 23 -2.33 -27.34 -23.12
N HIS A 24 -1.49 -28.13 -23.77
CA HIS A 24 -0.43 -28.92 -23.16
C HIS A 24 0.54 -27.97 -22.43
N ILE A 25 0.58 -28.06 -21.09
CA ILE A 25 1.54 -27.35 -20.24
C ILE A 25 2.74 -28.29 -20.09
N PRO A 26 3.96 -27.90 -20.48
CA PRO A 26 5.14 -28.74 -20.27
C PRO A 26 5.50 -28.75 -18.77
N ARG A 27 5.75 -29.95 -18.23
CA ARG A 27 6.22 -30.16 -16.85
C ARG A 27 7.62 -29.56 -16.67
N PRO A 28 7.93 -28.93 -15.53
CA PRO A 28 9.29 -28.50 -15.22
C PRO A 28 10.20 -29.73 -15.00
N ALA A 29 11.43 -29.59 -15.49
CA ALA A 29 12.48 -30.61 -15.41
C ALA A 29 12.87 -30.90 -13.95
N ALA A 30 13.14 -32.18 -13.69
CA ALA A 30 13.53 -32.69 -12.37
C ALA A 30 14.83 -32.05 -11.87
N TYR A 31 14.79 -31.57 -10.63
CA TYR A 31 15.94 -31.08 -9.87
C TYR A 31 16.78 -32.28 -9.42
N THR A 32 18.04 -32.32 -9.83
CA THR A 32 19.03 -33.30 -9.37
C THR A 32 19.80 -32.71 -8.17
N PRO A 33 19.87 -33.38 -7.03
CA PRO A 33 20.67 -32.90 -5.90
C PRO A 33 22.16 -33.19 -6.15
N ILE A 34 22.99 -32.16 -6.02
CA ILE A 34 24.45 -32.29 -6.02
C ILE A 34 24.87 -32.70 -4.60
N GLY A 35 25.18 -33.99 -4.47
CA GLY A 35 25.79 -34.55 -3.30
C GLY A 35 27.29 -34.79 -3.54
N ASP A 36 28.08 -34.56 -2.49
CA ASP A 36 29.41 -35.09 -2.23
C ASP A 36 30.56 -34.77 -3.19
N ILE A 37 31.28 -33.68 -2.90
CA ILE A 37 32.73 -33.65 -3.10
C ILE A 37 33.41 -33.13 -1.81
N MET A 38 33.54 -34.01 -0.85
CA MET A 38 34.56 -33.90 0.20
C MET A 38 35.44 -35.11 0.09
N LYS A 39 36.71 -34.91 -0.26
CA LYS A 39 37.91 -35.66 0.18
C LYS A 39 39.05 -35.49 -0.83
N ARG A 40 40.06 -34.69 -0.48
CA ARG A 40 41.49 -34.99 -0.62
C ARG A 40 42.34 -33.74 -0.39
N LEU A 41 42.81 -33.60 0.84
CA LEU A 41 44.01 -32.82 1.14
C LEU A 41 45.25 -33.71 0.82
N PRO A 42 46.34 -33.14 0.35
CA PRO A 42 47.63 -33.50 0.89
C PRO A 42 48.34 -32.33 1.58
N ALA A 43 48.98 -32.67 2.65
CA ALA A 43 49.84 -31.82 3.48
C ALA A 43 51.18 -31.51 2.79
N LEU A 44 51.85 -30.52 3.34
CA LEU A 44 53.29 -30.25 3.35
C LEU A 44 53.78 -29.17 2.39
N LEU A 45 54.11 -27.98 2.87
CA LEU A 45 55.53 -27.58 3.01
C LEU A 45 55.64 -26.27 3.82
N LEU A 46 56.31 -26.37 4.97
CA LEU A 46 56.73 -25.27 5.80
C LEU A 46 57.96 -24.61 5.13
N LEU A 47 57.83 -23.34 4.67
CA LEU A 47 58.98 -22.55 4.24
C LEU A 47 58.99 -21.24 5.01
N LEU A 48 59.88 -21.17 6.00
CA LEU A 48 60.25 -19.96 6.71
C LEU A 48 61.01 -19.04 5.72
N LEU A 49 60.45 -17.88 5.38
CA LEU A 49 61.22 -16.81 4.76
C LEU A 49 61.08 -15.53 5.60
N LEU A 50 62.24 -15.04 6.02
CA LEU A 50 62.52 -13.80 6.72
C LEU A 50 61.89 -12.60 5.94
N LEU A 51 60.97 -11.88 6.57
CA LEU A 51 60.46 -10.64 6.07
C LEU A 51 61.22 -9.43 6.60
N PRO A 52 61.61 -8.46 5.77
CA PRO A 52 62.15 -7.20 6.24
C PRO A 52 61.04 -6.36 6.89
N ALA A 53 61.38 -5.74 8.01
CA ALA A 53 60.55 -4.78 8.72
C ALA A 53 60.20 -3.59 7.84
N CYS A 54 59.01 -3.59 7.28
CA CYS A 54 58.48 -2.41 6.55
C CYS A 54 57.76 -1.53 7.58
N ALA A 55 58.27 -0.33 7.78
CA ALA A 55 57.73 0.67 8.70
C ALA A 55 56.26 0.97 8.33
N SER A 56 55.35 0.59 9.23
CA SER A 56 53.94 0.90 9.11
C SER A 56 53.72 2.40 9.23
N ARG A 57 53.50 3.07 8.11
CA ARG A 57 52.85 4.39 8.12
C ARG A 57 51.49 4.23 8.71
N SER A 58 51.29 4.77 9.92
CA SER A 58 49.96 4.91 10.53
C SER A 58 49.10 5.77 9.59
N ALA A 59 48.20 5.11 8.86
CA ALA A 59 47.11 5.82 8.17
C ALA A 59 46.18 6.38 9.25
N ALA A 60 45.93 7.68 9.20
CA ALA A 60 44.89 8.30 10.03
C ALA A 60 43.57 7.52 9.84
N PRO A 61 42.77 7.31 10.91
CA PRO A 61 41.52 6.61 10.77
C PRO A 61 40.67 7.42 9.78
N ALA A 62 40.21 6.74 8.72
CA ALA A 62 39.22 7.30 7.81
C ALA A 62 38.05 7.79 8.65
N ALA A 63 37.65 9.05 8.46
CA ALA A 63 36.49 9.60 9.13
C ALA A 63 35.32 8.63 8.94
N ALA A 64 34.71 8.20 10.05
CA ALA A 64 33.51 7.40 10.01
C ALA A 64 32.50 8.09 9.09
N PRO A 65 31.79 7.37 8.22
CA PRO A 65 30.75 7.98 7.40
C PRO A 65 29.82 8.75 8.33
N ALA A 66 29.56 10.02 7.97
CA ALA A 66 28.61 10.85 8.72
C ALA A 66 27.32 10.02 8.91
N ALA A 67 26.81 9.98 10.14
CA ALA A 67 25.53 9.35 10.42
C ALA A 67 24.52 9.90 9.40
N PRO A 68 23.69 9.05 8.77
CA PRO A 68 22.71 9.53 7.81
C PRO A 68 21.89 10.62 8.48
N SER A 69 21.73 11.77 7.81
CA SER A 69 20.79 12.81 8.24
C SER A 69 19.48 12.08 8.58
N SER A 70 18.86 12.38 9.72
CA SER A 70 17.66 11.68 10.22
C SER A 70 16.70 11.41 9.05
N ALA A 71 16.36 10.14 8.82
CA ALA A 71 15.47 9.76 7.74
C ALA A 71 14.13 10.51 7.92
N LYS A 72 13.58 10.99 6.82
CA LYS A 72 12.26 11.62 6.78
C LYS A 72 11.24 10.55 6.45
N TYR A 73 10.15 10.49 7.16
CA TYR A 73 9.09 9.50 6.97
C TYR A 73 7.83 10.14 6.43
N VAL A 74 7.18 9.50 5.48
CA VAL A 74 5.94 9.97 4.87
C VAL A 74 5.02 8.80 4.56
N ALA A 75 3.70 9.00 4.73
CA ALA A 75 2.71 8.02 4.33
C ALA A 75 1.97 8.48 3.07
N LEU A 76 2.14 7.73 1.97
CA LEU A 76 1.22 7.82 0.84
C LEU A 76 -0.04 7.04 1.15
N THR A 77 -1.19 7.63 0.89
CA THR A 77 -2.49 7.00 1.12
C THR A 77 -3.35 7.08 -0.12
N PHE A 78 -4.08 5.99 -0.41
CA PHE A 78 -4.89 5.85 -1.60
C PHE A 78 -6.32 5.53 -1.22
N ASP A 79 -7.27 6.34 -1.71
CA ASP A 79 -8.69 6.21 -1.45
C ASP A 79 -9.44 5.63 -2.66
N ASP A 80 -10.68 5.19 -2.44
CA ASP A 80 -11.66 4.74 -3.43
C ASP A 80 -11.40 3.39 -4.11
N GLY A 81 -10.27 2.76 -3.86
CA GLY A 81 -9.92 1.45 -4.40
C GLY A 81 -10.71 0.27 -3.79
N PRO A 82 -10.42 -0.95 -4.23
CA PRO A 82 -9.48 -1.27 -5.29
C PRO A 82 -9.99 -0.94 -6.69
N SER A 83 -9.08 -0.62 -7.60
CA SER A 83 -9.34 -0.49 -9.03
C SER A 83 -8.62 -1.60 -9.79
N PRO A 84 -9.31 -2.49 -10.52
CA PRO A 84 -8.67 -3.62 -11.21
C PRO A 84 -7.66 -3.19 -12.28
N ARG A 85 -7.75 -1.93 -12.73
CA ARG A 85 -6.83 -1.38 -13.72
C ARG A 85 -5.63 -0.68 -13.11
N CYS A 86 -5.79 0.00 -11.99
CA CYS A 86 -4.78 0.91 -11.45
C CYS A 86 -4.06 0.33 -10.23
N THR A 87 -4.80 -0.25 -9.28
CA THR A 87 -4.22 -0.77 -8.03
C THR A 87 -3.13 -1.82 -8.26
N PRO A 88 -3.28 -2.82 -9.18
CA PRO A 88 -2.21 -3.78 -9.42
C PRO A 88 -0.92 -3.14 -9.96
N GLN A 89 -1.02 -2.14 -10.85
CA GLN A 89 0.15 -1.43 -11.38
C GLN A 89 0.85 -0.60 -10.29
N LEU A 90 0.06 0.02 -9.41
CA LEU A 90 0.60 0.75 -8.26
C LEU A 90 1.37 -0.18 -7.32
N LEU A 91 0.79 -1.33 -6.98
CA LEU A 91 1.43 -2.34 -6.11
C LEU A 91 2.74 -2.87 -6.73
N ASP A 92 2.75 -3.17 -8.03
CA ASP A 92 3.96 -3.58 -8.73
C ASP A 92 5.08 -2.53 -8.58
N GLY A 93 4.77 -1.27 -8.85
CA GLY A 93 5.75 -0.18 -8.74
C GLY A 93 6.18 0.10 -7.29
N LEU A 94 5.28 0.08 -6.32
CA LEU A 94 5.64 0.23 -4.91
C LEU A 94 6.56 -0.88 -4.43
N ARG A 95 6.30 -2.13 -4.84
CA ARG A 95 7.17 -3.28 -4.55
C ARG A 95 8.56 -3.10 -5.14
N GLU A 96 8.67 -2.67 -6.41
CA GLU A 96 9.95 -2.40 -7.08
C GLU A 96 10.76 -1.31 -6.38
N LEU A 97 10.07 -0.30 -5.86
CA LEU A 97 10.68 0.82 -5.12
C LEU A 97 10.91 0.52 -3.63
N GLY A 98 10.44 -0.62 -3.13
CA GLY A 98 10.53 -0.96 -1.70
C GLY A 98 9.75 -0.01 -0.78
N ALA A 99 8.69 0.60 -1.30
CA ALA A 99 7.85 1.56 -0.59
C ALA A 99 6.59 0.90 -0.02
N LYS A 100 6.13 1.35 1.15
CA LYS A 100 4.85 0.97 1.74
C LYS A 100 3.86 2.13 1.63
N ALA A 101 2.57 1.78 1.66
CA ALA A 101 1.47 2.74 1.57
C ALA A 101 0.26 2.26 2.39
N THR A 102 -0.73 3.12 2.54
CA THR A 102 -2.02 2.76 3.15
C THR A 102 -3.14 2.92 2.11
N PHE A 103 -4.01 1.92 2.02
CA PHE A 103 -5.13 1.91 1.09
C PHE A 103 -6.45 1.93 1.87
N PHE A 104 -7.23 2.99 1.72
CA PHE A 104 -8.57 3.10 2.28
C PHE A 104 -9.58 2.57 1.27
N VAL A 105 -10.07 1.36 1.53
CA VAL A 105 -10.81 0.55 0.58
C VAL A 105 -12.31 0.77 0.71
N VAL A 106 -12.99 1.00 -0.41
CA VAL A 106 -14.45 1.08 -0.48
C VAL A 106 -15.04 -0.33 -0.61
N GLY A 107 -15.95 -0.70 0.30
CA GLY A 107 -16.49 -2.06 0.39
C GLY A 107 -17.13 -2.55 -0.90
N CYS A 108 -17.96 -1.73 -1.56
CA CYS A 108 -18.60 -2.13 -2.81
C CYS A 108 -17.60 -2.33 -3.99
N GLN A 109 -16.37 -1.84 -3.90
CA GLN A 109 -15.30 -2.17 -4.83
C GLN A 109 -14.55 -3.44 -4.38
N ALA A 110 -14.29 -3.58 -3.07
CA ALA A 110 -13.62 -4.75 -2.51
C ALA A 110 -14.35 -6.06 -2.81
N VAL A 111 -15.68 -6.06 -2.77
CA VAL A 111 -16.50 -7.25 -3.16
C VAL A 111 -16.27 -7.67 -4.60
N LYS A 112 -15.99 -6.72 -5.51
CA LYS A 112 -15.75 -7.02 -6.93
C LYS A 112 -14.37 -7.58 -7.19
N ASP A 113 -13.38 -7.09 -6.44
CA ASP A 113 -11.97 -7.37 -6.65
C ASP A 113 -11.27 -7.81 -5.34
N PRO A 114 -11.77 -8.85 -4.63
CA PRO A 114 -11.29 -9.24 -3.31
C PRO A 114 -9.82 -9.69 -3.32
N ASP A 115 -9.35 -10.26 -4.42
CA ASP A 115 -7.95 -10.71 -4.54
C ASP A 115 -6.96 -9.54 -4.57
N ILE A 116 -7.40 -8.37 -5.05
CA ILE A 116 -6.57 -7.15 -5.00
C ILE A 116 -6.45 -6.68 -3.55
N VAL A 117 -7.54 -6.73 -2.76
CA VAL A 117 -7.51 -6.37 -1.33
C VAL A 117 -6.56 -7.28 -0.55
N ARG A 118 -6.62 -8.60 -0.79
CA ARG A 118 -5.68 -9.55 -0.19
C ARG A 118 -4.23 -9.23 -0.59
N ARG A 119 -4.00 -8.95 -1.87
CA ARG A 119 -2.68 -8.59 -2.38
C ARG A 119 -2.12 -7.34 -1.70
N ILE A 120 -2.93 -6.30 -1.46
CA ILE A 120 -2.52 -5.10 -0.73
C ILE A 120 -1.95 -5.49 0.64
N ALA A 121 -2.67 -6.33 1.39
CA ALA A 121 -2.23 -6.78 2.71
C ALA A 121 -1.01 -7.72 2.65
N ASP A 122 -0.99 -8.69 1.73
CA ASP A 122 0.09 -9.67 1.56
C ASP A 122 1.42 -9.01 1.19
N GLU A 123 1.38 -7.91 0.44
CA GLU A 123 2.57 -7.11 0.11
C GLU A 123 2.99 -6.16 1.26
N GLY A 124 2.30 -6.21 2.41
CA GLY A 124 2.65 -5.49 3.64
C GLY A 124 2.26 -4.00 3.61
N HIS A 125 1.26 -3.64 2.82
CA HIS A 125 0.60 -2.35 2.91
C HIS A 125 -0.48 -2.37 3.99
N GLN A 126 -0.84 -1.21 4.52
CA GLN A 126 -1.97 -1.09 5.44
C GLN A 126 -3.27 -0.99 4.65
N VAL A 127 -4.28 -1.78 5.07
CA VAL A 127 -5.66 -1.65 4.57
C VAL A 127 -6.47 -0.89 5.61
N GLY A 128 -7.20 0.12 5.17
CA GLY A 128 -8.14 0.89 5.97
C GLY A 128 -9.55 0.85 5.38
N ASN A 129 -10.50 1.32 6.16
CA ASN A 129 -11.93 1.33 5.86
C ASN A 129 -12.36 2.69 5.30
N HIS A 130 -12.85 2.71 4.05
CA HIS A 130 -13.36 3.93 3.39
C HIS A 130 -14.88 3.87 3.18
N SER A 131 -15.61 3.37 4.18
CA SER A 131 -17.04 3.05 4.12
C SER A 131 -17.39 1.96 3.09
N TYR A 132 -18.65 1.49 3.08
CA TYR A 132 -19.06 0.46 2.13
C TYR A 132 -19.51 1.05 0.80
N ASP A 133 -20.36 2.08 0.82
CA ASP A 133 -20.96 2.67 -0.38
C ASP A 133 -20.36 4.02 -0.78
N HIS A 134 -19.32 4.51 -0.08
CA HIS A 134 -18.72 5.83 -0.27
C HIS A 134 -19.75 6.97 -0.12
N ALA A 135 -20.70 6.84 0.80
CA ALA A 135 -21.68 7.87 1.07
C ALA A 135 -21.06 9.05 1.84
N ALA A 136 -21.64 10.24 1.71
CA ALA A 136 -21.29 11.38 2.57
C ALA A 136 -21.86 11.13 3.98
N LEU A 137 -21.03 10.55 4.86
CA LEU A 137 -21.46 10.05 6.17
C LEU A 137 -22.06 11.15 7.03
N ASP A 138 -21.49 12.34 7.00
CA ASP A 138 -21.95 13.54 7.71
C ASP A 138 -23.40 13.99 7.36
N ARG A 139 -23.96 13.42 6.27
CA ARG A 139 -25.33 13.68 5.81
C ARG A 139 -26.31 12.56 6.13
N LEU A 140 -25.81 11.47 6.69
CA LEU A 140 -26.63 10.35 7.14
C LEU A 140 -27.03 10.56 8.62
N THR A 141 -27.96 9.73 9.10
CA THR A 141 -28.12 9.60 10.55
C THR A 141 -26.92 8.85 11.12
N PRO A 142 -26.53 9.11 12.39
CA PRO A 142 -25.39 8.41 12.99
C PRO A 142 -25.50 6.88 12.91
N ALA A 143 -26.71 6.35 13.05
CA ALA A 143 -26.94 4.89 12.91
C ALA A 143 -26.67 4.38 11.49
N GLN A 144 -27.03 5.16 10.46
CA GLN A 144 -26.76 4.80 9.06
C GLN A 144 -25.26 4.91 8.72
N ALA A 145 -24.61 5.98 9.18
CA ALA A 145 -23.17 6.17 8.97
C ALA A 145 -22.35 5.04 9.61
N LEU A 146 -22.66 4.70 10.86
CA LEU A 146 -21.99 3.60 11.56
C LEU A 146 -22.27 2.24 10.89
N ALA A 147 -23.52 1.98 10.49
CA ALA A 147 -23.86 0.74 9.80
C ALA A 147 -23.13 0.56 8.46
N ASP A 148 -22.87 1.65 7.72
CA ASP A 148 -22.08 1.62 6.48
C ASP A 148 -20.60 1.29 6.78
N LEU A 149 -20.01 1.90 7.79
CA LEU A 149 -18.65 1.61 8.24
C LEU A 149 -18.51 0.18 8.77
N GLU A 150 -19.46 -0.28 9.62
CA GLU A 150 -19.46 -1.64 10.16
C GLU A 150 -19.60 -2.69 9.06
N LYS A 151 -20.41 -2.43 8.03
CA LYS A 151 -20.56 -3.31 6.87
C LYS A 151 -19.25 -3.52 6.13
N ASN A 152 -18.46 -2.46 5.96
CA ASN A 152 -17.14 -2.57 5.33
C ASN A 152 -16.12 -3.22 6.27
N ASP A 153 -16.14 -2.92 7.56
CA ASP A 153 -15.27 -3.58 8.55
C ASP A 153 -15.48 -5.10 8.57
N ALA A 154 -16.75 -5.53 8.58
CA ALA A 154 -17.10 -6.96 8.52
C ALA A 154 -16.57 -7.63 7.24
N LEU A 155 -16.67 -6.96 6.08
CA LEU A 155 -16.11 -7.45 4.82
C LEU A 155 -14.57 -7.54 4.88
N LEU A 156 -13.89 -6.52 5.41
CA LEU A 156 -12.43 -6.54 5.53
C LEU A 156 -11.97 -7.67 6.47
N ARG A 157 -12.70 -7.92 7.58
CA ARG A 157 -12.43 -9.06 8.47
C ARG A 157 -12.65 -10.41 7.77
N GLU A 158 -13.67 -10.52 6.92
CA GLU A 158 -13.89 -11.73 6.12
C GLU A 158 -12.73 -11.98 5.14
N LEU A 159 -12.20 -10.93 4.51
CA LEU A 159 -11.15 -11.03 3.49
C LEU A 159 -9.74 -11.23 4.05
N LEU A 160 -9.44 -10.57 5.18
CA LEU A 160 -8.08 -10.41 5.70
C LEU A 160 -7.89 -10.95 7.12
N GLY A 161 -8.97 -11.33 7.81
CA GLY A 161 -8.95 -11.74 9.21
C GLY A 161 -9.18 -10.60 10.20
N ASP A 162 -9.08 -10.91 11.49
CA ASP A 162 -9.25 -9.92 12.56
C ASP A 162 -8.10 -8.89 12.53
N GLY A 163 -8.46 -7.62 12.64
CA GLY A 163 -7.53 -6.50 12.62
C GLY A 163 -8.22 -5.18 12.92
N ASP A 164 -7.44 -4.14 13.14
CA ASP A 164 -7.93 -2.77 13.31
C ASP A 164 -7.87 -2.05 11.96
N TYR A 165 -9.00 -2.01 11.27
CA TYR A 165 -9.12 -1.30 9.99
C TYR A 165 -9.46 0.16 10.26
N TRP A 166 -8.43 1.01 10.34
CA TRP A 166 -8.58 2.44 10.60
C TRP A 166 -9.48 3.09 9.57
N VAL A 167 -10.29 4.05 10.01
CA VAL A 167 -11.31 4.67 9.17
C VAL A 167 -10.78 5.96 8.55
N ARG A 168 -10.95 6.10 7.24
CA ARG A 168 -10.99 7.41 6.59
C ARG A 168 -12.41 7.63 6.07
N PRO A 169 -13.14 8.61 6.62
CA PRO A 169 -14.49 8.87 6.12
C PRO A 169 -14.42 9.47 4.71
N PRO A 170 -15.37 9.12 3.81
CA PRO A 170 -15.49 9.78 2.53
C PRO A 170 -15.51 11.31 2.66
N TYR A 171 -14.80 11.99 1.76
CA TYR A 171 -14.60 13.46 1.78
C TYR A 171 -13.89 13.99 3.03
N GLY A 172 -13.36 13.12 3.90
CA GLY A 172 -12.75 13.51 5.18
C GLY A 172 -13.76 14.01 6.23
N LEU A 173 -15.06 13.75 6.03
CA LEU A 173 -16.15 14.33 6.82
C LEU A 173 -16.84 13.25 7.66
N LEU A 174 -16.83 13.46 8.97
CA LEU A 174 -17.55 12.69 9.97
C LEU A 174 -17.91 13.65 11.13
N THR A 175 -19.06 13.46 11.74
CA THR A 175 -19.43 14.26 12.92
C THR A 175 -18.70 13.79 14.16
N ASP A 176 -18.55 14.68 15.16
CA ASP A 176 -17.91 14.35 16.44
C ASP A 176 -18.65 13.22 17.17
N ASP A 177 -19.98 13.17 17.08
CA ASP A 177 -20.80 12.11 17.67
C ASP A 177 -20.54 10.73 17.03
N GLU A 178 -20.35 10.69 15.72
CA GLU A 178 -19.99 9.46 14.99
C GLU A 178 -18.55 9.04 15.31
N ALA A 179 -17.62 9.99 15.30
CA ALA A 179 -16.22 9.74 15.62
C ALA A 179 -16.05 9.16 17.04
N ALA A 180 -16.77 9.70 18.03
CA ALA A 180 -16.72 9.23 19.41
C ALA A 180 -17.24 7.80 19.62
N ARG A 181 -17.94 7.22 18.63
CA ARG A 181 -18.47 5.86 18.67
C ARG A 181 -17.55 4.82 17.99
N LEU A 182 -16.52 5.28 17.31
CA LEU A 182 -15.57 4.38 16.66
C LEU A 182 -14.60 3.78 17.68
N THR A 183 -14.25 2.53 17.45
CA THR A 183 -13.27 1.77 18.25
C THR A 183 -11.88 1.79 17.66
N VAL A 184 -11.71 2.47 16.52
CA VAL A 184 -10.46 2.59 15.77
C VAL A 184 -10.12 4.06 15.50
N PRO A 185 -8.86 4.39 15.22
CA PRO A 185 -8.45 5.73 14.82
C PRO A 185 -9.06 6.18 13.49
N LEU A 186 -9.16 7.50 13.34
CA LEU A 186 -9.51 8.15 12.09
C LEU A 186 -8.26 8.71 11.42
N VAL A 187 -8.21 8.65 10.09
CA VAL A 187 -7.09 9.17 9.31
C VAL A 187 -7.63 10.10 8.23
N ASN A 188 -7.18 11.34 8.26
CA ASN A 188 -7.32 12.26 7.15
C ASN A 188 -5.93 12.52 6.52
N TRP A 189 -5.65 13.72 6.03
CA TRP A 189 -4.40 14.07 5.33
C TRP A 189 -3.95 15.48 5.69
N SER A 190 -2.66 15.72 5.51
CA SER A 190 -2.03 17.04 5.57
C SER A 190 -1.72 17.58 4.17
N VAL A 191 -1.56 16.70 3.18
CA VAL A 191 -1.31 17.09 1.79
C VAL A 191 -2.41 16.52 0.90
N ASP A 192 -3.21 17.41 0.29
CA ASP A 192 -4.21 17.07 -0.72
C ASP A 192 -3.63 17.34 -2.12
N THR A 193 -3.46 16.30 -2.91
CA THR A 193 -2.91 16.41 -4.26
C THR A 193 -3.94 16.88 -5.30
N GLU A 194 -5.22 16.86 -4.95
CA GLU A 194 -6.36 17.12 -5.85
C GLU A 194 -6.31 16.29 -7.15
N ASP A 195 -5.72 15.10 -7.09
CA ASP A 195 -5.55 14.19 -8.24
C ASP A 195 -6.87 13.77 -8.86
N TRP A 196 -7.91 13.59 -8.03
CA TRP A 196 -9.28 13.30 -8.44
C TRP A 196 -9.86 14.38 -9.35
N ARG A 197 -9.44 15.63 -9.17
CA ARG A 197 -9.90 16.80 -9.93
C ARG A 197 -9.03 17.07 -11.15
N THR A 198 -7.72 17.11 -10.96
CA THR A 198 -6.77 17.51 -12.02
C THR A 198 -6.51 16.40 -13.02
N LYS A 199 -6.37 15.15 -12.56
CA LYS A 199 -5.96 13.97 -13.36
C LYS A 199 -4.75 14.24 -14.25
N ASP A 200 -3.85 15.10 -13.79
CA ASP A 200 -2.67 15.59 -14.49
C ASP A 200 -1.43 15.22 -13.66
N CYS A 201 -0.60 14.34 -14.20
CA CYS A 201 0.57 13.81 -13.51
C CYS A 201 1.50 14.92 -13.03
N ASP A 202 1.78 15.92 -13.87
CA ASP A 202 2.75 16.98 -13.53
C ASP A 202 2.22 17.90 -12.41
N LYS A 203 0.91 18.17 -12.41
CA LYS A 203 0.28 18.96 -11.33
C LYS A 203 0.28 18.20 -10.00
N ILE A 204 -0.02 16.90 -10.04
CA ILE A 204 0.05 16.05 -8.86
C ILE A 204 1.47 16.04 -8.28
N LEU A 205 2.48 15.85 -9.14
CA LEU A 205 3.89 15.88 -8.76
C LEU A 205 4.29 17.23 -8.16
N ASP A 206 3.88 18.34 -8.77
CA ASP A 206 4.18 19.68 -8.26
C ASP A 206 3.66 19.88 -6.84
N VAL A 207 2.43 19.43 -6.54
CA VAL A 207 1.88 19.50 -5.18
C VAL A 207 2.69 18.62 -4.24
N ILE A 208 2.96 17.35 -4.60
CA ILE A 208 3.72 16.44 -3.73
C ILE A 208 5.11 17.01 -3.43
N TYR A 209 5.84 17.50 -4.43
CA TYR A 209 7.20 18.01 -4.23
C TYR A 209 7.26 19.29 -3.39
N ARG A 210 6.26 20.16 -3.48
CA ARG A 210 6.24 21.42 -2.75
C ARG A 210 5.67 21.30 -1.33
N CYS A 211 4.75 20.38 -1.13
CA CYS A 211 3.97 20.36 0.10
C CYS A 211 4.32 19.20 1.04
N THR A 212 5.07 18.17 0.56
CA THR A 212 5.35 17.00 1.41
C THR A 212 6.59 17.21 2.26
N GLY A 213 6.44 17.07 3.56
CA GLY A 213 7.49 17.09 4.57
C GLY A 213 7.59 15.79 5.37
N ASP A 214 8.47 15.78 6.39
CA ASP A 214 8.59 14.67 7.33
C ASP A 214 7.35 14.60 8.22
N GLY A 215 6.73 13.42 8.28
CA GLY A 215 5.52 13.18 9.07
C GLY A 215 4.21 13.44 8.33
N ASP A 216 4.23 13.82 7.06
CA ASP A 216 3.00 14.08 6.31
C ASP A 216 2.28 12.82 5.87
N ILE A 217 0.95 12.94 5.79
CA ILE A 217 0.03 11.98 5.20
C ILE A 217 -0.50 12.59 3.91
N VAL A 218 -0.21 11.96 2.78
CA VAL A 218 -0.56 12.45 1.44
C VAL A 218 -1.78 11.72 0.91
N LEU A 219 -2.80 12.46 0.47
CA LEU A 219 -4.01 11.94 -0.17
C LEU A 219 -3.82 11.77 -1.67
N LEU A 220 -4.14 10.59 -2.16
CA LEU A 220 -4.20 10.18 -3.56
C LEU A 220 -5.39 9.22 -3.78
N HIS A 221 -5.69 8.90 -5.04
CA HIS A 221 -6.73 7.93 -5.38
C HIS A 221 -6.21 6.93 -6.42
N ASP A 222 -6.25 5.63 -6.12
CA ASP A 222 -5.75 4.58 -7.01
C ASP A 222 -6.72 4.20 -8.15
N ARG A 223 -7.52 5.17 -8.59
CA ARG A 223 -8.51 5.02 -9.67
C ARG A 223 -8.05 5.56 -11.02
N TYR A 224 -6.95 6.31 -11.05
CA TYR A 224 -6.46 6.99 -12.24
C TYR A 224 -5.02 6.62 -12.55
N LEU A 225 -4.71 6.23 -13.79
CA LEU A 225 -3.33 5.88 -14.19
C LEU A 225 -2.36 7.05 -14.04
N ASN A 226 -2.83 8.28 -14.26
CA ASN A 226 -2.00 9.47 -14.08
C ASN A 226 -1.60 9.68 -12.60
N THR A 227 -2.48 9.31 -11.66
CA THR A 227 -2.16 9.30 -10.22
C THR A 227 -1.14 8.23 -9.90
N VAL A 228 -1.30 7.01 -10.45
CA VAL A 228 -0.33 5.91 -10.28
C VAL A 228 1.06 6.33 -10.77
N ASP A 229 1.14 6.89 -11.99
CA ASP A 229 2.39 7.37 -12.57
C ASP A 229 3.03 8.47 -11.71
N ALA A 230 2.24 9.45 -11.25
CA ALA A 230 2.72 10.52 -10.38
C ALA A 230 3.21 9.97 -9.03
N ALA A 231 2.46 9.08 -8.39
CA ALA A 231 2.84 8.49 -7.10
C ALA A 231 4.18 7.75 -7.19
N LEU A 232 4.36 6.89 -8.21
CA LEU A 232 5.60 6.13 -8.38
C LEU A 232 6.81 7.02 -8.70
N LYS A 233 6.63 8.05 -9.53
CA LYS A 233 7.67 9.06 -9.79
C LYS A 233 8.01 9.85 -8.53
N ALA A 234 6.99 10.23 -7.73
CA ALA A 234 7.21 10.94 -6.47
C ALA A 234 7.99 10.09 -5.47
N VAL A 235 7.65 8.80 -5.32
CA VAL A 235 8.38 7.86 -4.47
C VAL A 235 9.84 7.80 -4.88
N ALA A 236 10.12 7.52 -6.16
CA ALA A 236 11.50 7.39 -6.67
C ALA A 236 12.32 8.67 -6.47
N HIS A 237 11.71 9.84 -6.63
CA HIS A 237 12.38 11.14 -6.45
C HIS A 237 12.63 11.47 -4.97
N LEU A 238 11.62 11.31 -4.11
CA LEU A 238 11.74 11.67 -2.69
C LEU A 238 12.65 10.69 -1.92
N GLN A 239 12.72 9.41 -2.33
CA GLN A 239 13.72 8.47 -1.77
C GLN A 239 15.15 8.97 -1.97
N GLN A 240 15.47 9.60 -3.11
CA GLN A 240 16.78 10.21 -3.36
C GLN A 240 17.06 11.40 -2.43
N GLN A 241 16.01 12.00 -1.83
CA GLN A 241 16.10 13.08 -0.85
C GLN A 241 16.05 12.58 0.61
N GLY A 242 16.15 11.26 0.82
CA GLY A 242 16.17 10.63 2.14
C GLY A 242 14.81 10.35 2.77
N TYR A 243 13.73 10.39 1.98
CA TYR A 243 12.42 9.99 2.45
C TYR A 243 12.26 8.46 2.45
N VAL A 244 11.59 7.95 3.48
CA VAL A 244 11.17 6.57 3.63
C VAL A 244 9.65 6.53 3.61
N PHE A 245 9.09 5.70 2.73
CA PHE A 245 7.65 5.54 2.57
C PHE A 245 7.16 4.39 3.45
N VAL A 246 6.27 4.71 4.37
CA VAL A 246 5.73 3.80 5.39
C VAL A 246 4.20 3.85 5.40
N THR A 247 3.57 2.90 6.06
CA THR A 247 2.12 2.96 6.31
C THR A 247 1.79 4.04 7.34
N VAL A 248 0.52 4.46 7.44
CA VAL A 248 0.12 5.45 8.45
C VAL A 248 0.35 4.93 9.86
N SER A 249 0.08 3.65 10.12
CA SER A 249 0.32 3.05 11.44
C SER A 249 1.81 3.02 11.79
N GLU A 250 2.68 2.68 10.84
CA GLU A 250 4.13 2.73 11.01
C GLU A 250 4.61 4.18 11.23
N LEU A 251 4.07 5.15 10.48
CA LEU A 251 4.42 6.55 10.62
C LEU A 251 4.16 7.05 12.05
N LEU A 252 2.95 6.80 12.60
CA LEU A 252 2.63 7.17 13.97
C LEU A 252 3.53 6.47 14.98
N ALA A 253 3.81 5.17 14.79
CA ALA A 253 4.70 4.41 15.67
C ALA A 253 6.13 4.96 15.66
N ILE A 254 6.70 5.28 14.50
CA ILE A 254 8.04 5.88 14.34
C ILE A 254 8.12 7.23 15.07
N LYS A 255 7.03 8.00 15.02
CA LYS A 255 6.93 9.31 15.69
C LYS A 255 6.52 9.19 17.16
N ASN A 256 6.44 7.98 17.72
CA ASN A 256 6.03 7.69 19.10
C ASN A 256 4.64 8.23 19.46
N ILE A 257 3.72 8.25 18.50
CA ILE A 257 2.32 8.63 18.68
C ILE A 257 1.51 7.34 18.85
N ALA A 258 0.89 7.17 20.03
CA ALA A 258 -0.05 6.09 20.28
C ALA A 258 -1.40 6.45 19.64
N PRO A 259 -1.92 5.68 18.67
CA PRO A 259 -3.20 5.97 18.07
C PRO A 259 -4.36 5.69 19.05
N GLU A 260 -5.33 6.61 19.10
CA GLU A 260 -6.49 6.51 19.98
C GLU A 260 -7.79 6.36 19.15
N PRO A 261 -8.76 5.55 19.61
CA PRO A 261 -10.05 5.41 18.95
C PRO A 261 -10.77 6.77 18.82
N GLY A 262 -11.40 7.00 17.67
CA GLY A 262 -12.17 8.22 17.40
C GLY A 262 -11.33 9.48 17.17
N VAL A 263 -10.01 9.42 17.39
CA VAL A 263 -9.11 10.56 17.16
C VAL A 263 -8.68 10.62 15.70
N THR A 264 -8.74 11.81 15.09
CA THR A 264 -8.37 12.03 13.68
C THR A 264 -6.91 12.46 13.55
N TYR A 265 -6.12 11.67 12.86
CA TYR A 265 -4.73 11.94 12.50
C TYR A 265 -4.64 12.50 11.07
N ARG A 266 -3.95 13.64 10.91
CA ARG A 266 -3.72 14.28 9.60
C ARG A 266 -2.24 14.27 9.21
N SER A 267 -1.36 14.16 10.19
CA SER A 267 0.09 14.08 10.06
C SER A 267 0.67 13.53 11.37
N ALA A 268 1.96 13.23 11.37
CA ALA A 268 2.73 12.81 12.53
C ALA A 268 4.05 13.64 12.59
N PRO A 269 4.00 14.89 13.07
CA PRO A 269 5.14 15.83 13.09
C PRO A 269 6.30 15.40 13.99
#